data_17cde7c7ee8a0cb777a303ea6aae9dac
#
_entry.id   17cde7c7ee8a0cb777a303ea6aae9dac
#
_cell.length_a   1.000
_cell.length_b   1.000
_cell.length_c   1.000
_cell.angle_alpha   90.00
_cell.angle_beta   90.00
_cell.angle_gamma   90.00
#
_symmetry.space_group_name_H-M   'P 1'
#
loop_
_entity.id
_entity.type
_entity.pdbx_description
1 polymer ?
#
loop_
_entity_poly.entity_id
_entity_poly.type
_entity_poly.pdbx_seq_one_letter_code
_entity_poly.pdbx_strand_id
1 'polypeptide(L)'
;MKAVYTMAAAIAAAVPLAGLAQAQVTLNSVRVGAKDTVAVAKFYEAAFGMHEVNRIEAPAGPEIFVNFGTTVDAAKANKSEPIVIMHRDSDDIKDSIPHVILNVKNMASTAAAIKAAGGSMVSEPRPFRNTGIVIGIAMDPAGNRIELIQR
;
A
#
# COMPACT_ATOMS: atom_id res chain seq x y z
N MET A 1 73.93 1.71 -1.64
CA MET A 1 72.63 2.40 -1.78
C MET A 1 71.54 1.39 -1.60
N LYS A 2 70.80 1.44 -0.47
CA LYS A 2 69.64 0.52 -0.20
C LYS A 2 68.35 1.32 -0.44
N ALA A 3 67.56 0.90 -1.41
CA ALA A 3 66.26 1.51 -1.70
C ALA A 3 65.23 1.00 -0.68
N VAL A 4 64.57 1.92 0.03
CA VAL A 4 63.50 1.65 0.95
C VAL A 4 62.19 1.82 0.17
N TYR A 5 61.47 0.71 -0.06
CA TYR A 5 60.10 0.75 -0.64
C TYR A 5 59.09 0.96 0.47
N THR A 6 58.45 2.08 0.47
CA THR A 6 57.30 2.38 1.39
C THR A 6 56.05 1.82 0.73
N MET A 7 55.47 0.77 1.33
CA MET A 7 54.14 0.30 0.96
C MET A 7 53.07 1.23 1.56
N ALA A 8 52.33 1.92 0.72
CA ALA A 8 51.14 2.63 1.10
C ALA A 8 49.98 1.63 1.21
N ALA A 9 49.47 1.40 2.44
CA ALA A 9 48.27 0.61 2.67
C ALA A 9 47.05 1.47 2.33
N ALA A 10 46.33 1.09 1.27
CA ALA A 10 45.04 1.69 0.94
C ALA A 10 43.97 1.12 1.91
N ILE A 11 43.50 1.97 2.81
CA ILE A 11 42.35 1.68 3.67
C ILE A 11 41.09 1.84 2.79
N ALA A 12 40.53 0.72 2.33
CA ALA A 12 39.22 0.71 1.72
C ALA A 12 38.16 0.97 2.80
N ALA A 13 37.61 2.18 2.83
CA ALA A 13 36.47 2.50 3.67
C ALA A 13 35.26 1.70 3.17
N ALA A 14 34.86 0.66 3.90
CA ALA A 14 33.61 -0.04 3.68
C ALA A 14 32.44 0.91 4.00
N VAL A 15 31.84 1.46 2.95
CA VAL A 15 30.56 2.17 3.09
C VAL A 15 29.54 1.12 3.51
N PRO A 16 28.89 1.22 4.70
CA PRO A 16 27.81 0.32 5.03
C PRO A 16 26.70 0.56 4.01
N LEU A 17 26.41 -0.44 3.15
CA LEU A 17 25.16 -0.46 2.42
C LEU A 17 24.06 -0.44 3.46
N ALA A 18 23.44 0.73 3.68
CA ALA A 18 22.21 0.85 4.42
C ALA A 18 21.24 -0.15 3.76
N GLY A 19 20.98 -1.26 4.46
CA GLY A 19 20.16 -2.35 3.96
C GLY A 19 18.84 -1.77 3.49
N LEU A 20 18.52 -2.05 2.25
CA LEU A 20 17.32 -1.58 1.56
C LEU A 20 16.10 -1.87 2.43
N ALA A 21 15.46 -0.82 2.94
CA ALA A 21 14.20 -0.89 3.69
C ALA A 21 13.04 -1.51 2.88
N GLN A 22 13.29 -1.85 1.60
CA GLN A 22 12.32 -2.38 0.64
C GLN A 22 11.68 -3.72 1.05
N ALA A 23 12.33 -4.56 1.86
CA ALA A 23 11.76 -5.83 2.30
C ALA A 23 10.63 -5.69 3.35
N GLN A 24 10.34 -4.47 3.80
CA GLN A 24 9.38 -4.22 4.88
C GLN A 24 8.07 -3.58 4.42
N VAL A 25 7.92 -3.29 3.12
CA VAL A 25 6.74 -2.68 2.54
C VAL A 25 6.22 -3.56 1.41
N THR A 26 4.93 -3.86 1.41
CA THR A 26 4.26 -4.61 0.35
C THR A 26 2.99 -3.89 -0.09
N LEU A 27 2.59 -4.08 -1.34
CA LEU A 27 1.27 -3.65 -1.78
C LEU A 27 0.20 -4.40 -0.97
N ASN A 28 -0.82 -3.70 -0.51
CA ASN A 28 -1.96 -4.31 0.18
C ASN A 28 -3.12 -4.51 -0.79
N SER A 29 -3.46 -3.48 -1.55
CA SER A 29 -4.59 -3.49 -2.47
C SER A 29 -4.57 -2.26 -3.37
N VAL A 30 -5.39 -2.29 -4.41
CA VAL A 30 -5.70 -1.12 -5.24
C VAL A 30 -7.15 -0.72 -4.96
N ARG A 31 -7.39 0.56 -4.71
CA ARG A 31 -8.73 1.09 -4.46
C ARG A 31 -9.32 1.73 -5.71
N VAL A 32 -10.60 1.47 -5.95
CA VAL A 32 -11.45 2.16 -6.92
C VAL A 32 -12.69 2.73 -6.23
N GLY A 33 -13.11 3.93 -6.64
CA GLY A 33 -14.31 4.57 -6.11
C GLY A 33 -15.54 4.27 -6.98
N ALA A 34 -16.71 4.06 -6.34
CA ALA A 34 -17.98 3.90 -7.02
C ALA A 34 -19.13 4.44 -6.15
N LYS A 35 -20.15 5.05 -6.77
CA LYS A 35 -21.38 5.40 -6.08
C LYS A 35 -22.16 4.13 -5.66
N ASP A 36 -22.26 3.16 -6.58
CA ASP A 36 -22.82 1.83 -6.32
C ASP A 36 -21.71 0.79 -6.33
N THR A 37 -21.17 0.49 -5.16
CA THR A 37 -20.07 -0.46 -4.99
C THR A 37 -20.47 -1.88 -5.34
N VAL A 38 -21.76 -2.26 -5.12
CA VAL A 38 -22.29 -3.60 -5.42
C VAL A 38 -22.38 -3.80 -6.93
N ALA A 39 -22.89 -2.81 -7.67
CA ALA A 39 -22.96 -2.90 -9.13
C ALA A 39 -21.56 -3.01 -9.75
N VAL A 40 -20.58 -2.24 -9.22
CA VAL A 40 -19.20 -2.32 -9.73
C VAL A 40 -18.53 -3.63 -9.35
N ALA A 41 -18.77 -4.20 -8.16
CA ALA A 41 -18.28 -5.54 -7.82
C ALA A 41 -18.79 -6.62 -8.79
N LYS A 42 -20.09 -6.60 -9.10
CA LYS A 42 -20.70 -7.50 -10.11
C LYS A 42 -20.10 -7.31 -11.50
N PHE A 43 -19.74 -6.09 -11.86
CA PHE A 43 -19.03 -5.82 -13.10
C PHE A 43 -17.66 -6.51 -13.13
N TYR A 44 -16.85 -6.39 -12.05
CA TYR A 44 -15.55 -7.06 -11.97
C TYR A 44 -15.68 -8.58 -11.98
N GLU A 45 -16.73 -9.12 -11.35
CA GLU A 45 -17.03 -10.55 -11.40
C GLU A 45 -17.37 -11.01 -12.83
N ALA A 46 -18.30 -10.33 -13.49
CA ALA A 46 -18.75 -10.71 -14.81
C ALA A 46 -17.71 -10.48 -15.92
N ALA A 47 -16.96 -9.38 -15.86
CA ALA A 47 -16.02 -8.97 -16.90
C ALA A 47 -14.67 -9.67 -16.79
N PHE A 48 -14.21 -9.97 -15.56
CA PHE A 48 -12.83 -10.41 -15.29
C PHE A 48 -12.74 -11.71 -14.49
N GLY A 49 -13.88 -12.35 -14.14
CA GLY A 49 -13.90 -13.59 -13.36
C GLY A 49 -13.36 -13.41 -11.94
N MET A 50 -13.48 -12.19 -11.38
CA MET A 50 -13.14 -11.94 -9.99
C MET A 50 -14.31 -12.36 -9.09
N HIS A 51 -14.02 -12.63 -7.82
CA HIS A 51 -15.04 -12.95 -6.82
C HIS A 51 -14.89 -12.04 -5.60
N GLU A 52 -16.01 -11.72 -4.96
CA GLU A 52 -16.01 -11.07 -3.67
C GLU A 52 -15.34 -11.98 -2.64
N VAL A 53 -14.26 -11.49 -2.03
CA VAL A 53 -13.47 -12.25 -1.04
C VAL A 53 -13.64 -11.70 0.36
N ASN A 54 -14.07 -10.44 0.49
CA ASN A 54 -14.35 -9.78 1.75
C ASN A 54 -15.30 -8.60 1.54
N ARG A 55 -15.99 -8.20 2.62
CA ARG A 55 -16.90 -7.05 2.65
C ARG A 55 -16.82 -6.36 4.01
N ILE A 56 -16.82 -5.04 4.00
CA ILE A 56 -16.90 -4.21 5.21
C ILE A 56 -18.11 -3.31 5.06
N GLU A 57 -19.11 -3.47 5.93
CA GLU A 57 -20.29 -2.61 5.91
C GLU A 57 -19.97 -1.22 6.47
N ALA A 58 -20.40 -0.18 5.74
CA ALA A 58 -20.25 1.21 6.13
C ALA A 58 -21.53 2.00 5.84
N PRO A 59 -21.82 3.09 6.56
CA PRO A 59 -23.07 3.86 6.40
C PRO A 59 -23.31 4.41 4.99
N ALA A 60 -22.25 4.76 4.27
CA ALA A 60 -22.34 5.29 2.92
C ALA A 60 -22.45 4.19 1.84
N GLY A 61 -22.26 2.93 2.20
CA GLY A 61 -22.25 1.77 1.33
C GLY A 61 -21.06 0.84 1.63
N PRO A 62 -21.15 -0.45 1.28
CA PRO A 62 -20.12 -1.42 1.62
C PRO A 62 -18.82 -1.17 0.86
N GLU A 63 -17.70 -1.44 1.53
CA GLU A 63 -16.41 -1.66 0.87
C GLU A 63 -16.33 -3.14 0.45
N ILE A 64 -16.12 -3.41 -0.84
CA ILE A 64 -16.13 -4.76 -1.39
C ILE A 64 -14.74 -5.09 -1.93
N PHE A 65 -14.16 -6.19 -1.45
CA PHE A 65 -12.87 -6.70 -1.89
C PHE A 65 -13.10 -7.80 -2.92
N VAL A 66 -12.56 -7.63 -4.12
CA VAL A 66 -12.64 -8.64 -5.18
C VAL A 66 -11.25 -9.11 -5.57
N ASN A 67 -11.10 -10.41 -5.83
CA ASN A 67 -9.84 -11.01 -6.26
C ASN A 67 -10.09 -12.10 -7.31
N PHE A 68 -9.03 -12.50 -8.01
CA PHE A 68 -9.08 -13.50 -9.07
C PHE A 68 -9.17 -14.92 -8.51
N GLY A 69 -10.00 -15.76 -9.11
CA GLY A 69 -10.13 -17.18 -8.78
C GLY A 69 -11.23 -17.83 -9.60
N THR A 70 -11.17 -19.15 -9.79
CA THR A 70 -12.24 -19.92 -10.47
C THR A 70 -13.45 -20.14 -9.56
N THR A 71 -13.29 -19.94 -8.27
CA THR A 71 -14.33 -20.01 -7.23
C THR A 71 -14.03 -18.96 -6.15
N VAL A 72 -14.99 -18.68 -5.29
CA VAL A 72 -14.80 -17.78 -4.13
C VAL A 72 -13.65 -18.27 -3.25
N ASP A 73 -13.54 -19.56 -2.97
CA ASP A 73 -12.47 -20.12 -2.14
C ASP A 73 -11.10 -19.99 -2.81
N ALA A 74 -11.02 -20.23 -4.12
CA ALA A 74 -9.81 -20.01 -4.90
C ALA A 74 -9.41 -18.52 -4.89
N ALA A 75 -10.37 -17.61 -5.02
CA ALA A 75 -10.12 -16.17 -4.96
C ALA A 75 -9.63 -15.72 -3.56
N LYS A 76 -10.19 -16.28 -2.49
CA LYS A 76 -9.72 -16.03 -1.12
C LYS A 76 -8.31 -16.57 -0.86
N ALA A 77 -7.95 -17.69 -1.47
CA ALA A 77 -6.62 -18.29 -1.37
C ALA A 77 -5.56 -17.60 -2.25
N ASN A 78 -6.00 -16.80 -3.23
CA ASN A 78 -5.11 -16.09 -4.14
C ASN A 78 -4.23 -15.10 -3.37
N LYS A 79 -2.93 -15.11 -3.66
CA LYS A 79 -1.92 -14.24 -3.01
C LYS A 79 -1.71 -12.90 -3.72
N SER A 80 -2.37 -12.68 -4.87
CA SER A 80 -2.37 -11.37 -5.51
C SER A 80 -3.13 -10.36 -4.67
N GLU A 81 -2.78 -9.09 -4.82
CA GLU A 81 -3.44 -8.01 -4.10
C GLU A 81 -4.85 -7.78 -4.66
N PRO A 82 -5.88 -7.65 -3.81
CA PRO A 82 -7.26 -7.44 -4.23
C PRO A 82 -7.49 -6.03 -4.76
N ILE A 83 -8.55 -5.88 -5.56
CA ILE A 83 -9.17 -4.58 -5.82
C ILE A 83 -10.19 -4.32 -4.71
N VAL A 84 -10.16 -3.12 -4.12
CA VAL A 84 -11.11 -2.65 -3.12
C VAL A 84 -12.03 -1.62 -3.74
N ILE A 85 -13.31 -1.92 -3.81
CA ILE A 85 -14.34 -1.02 -4.34
C ILE A 85 -14.95 -0.28 -3.15
N MET A 86 -14.78 1.04 -3.11
CA MET A 86 -15.21 1.89 -2.00
C MET A 86 -16.20 2.94 -2.45
N HIS A 87 -17.10 3.32 -1.56
CA HIS A 87 -18.11 4.33 -1.84
C HIS A 87 -17.45 5.69 -2.14
N ARG A 88 -18.00 6.39 -3.11
CA ARG A 88 -17.84 7.83 -3.37
C ARG A 88 -19.21 8.45 -3.66
N ASP A 89 -19.35 9.73 -3.42
CA ASP A 89 -20.67 10.41 -3.46
C ASP A 89 -21.23 10.53 -4.89
N SER A 90 -20.38 10.56 -5.91
CA SER A 90 -20.80 10.70 -7.30
C SER A 90 -19.83 9.98 -8.25
N ASP A 91 -20.36 9.39 -9.31
CA ASP A 91 -19.54 8.84 -10.40
C ASP A 91 -19.02 9.91 -11.37
N ASP A 92 -19.44 11.16 -11.20
CA ASP A 92 -18.84 12.31 -11.90
C ASP A 92 -17.47 12.69 -11.30
N ILE A 93 -17.25 12.36 -10.01
CA ILE A 93 -15.95 12.50 -9.35
C ILE A 93 -15.08 11.33 -9.79
N LYS A 94 -14.07 11.62 -10.61
CA LYS A 94 -13.11 10.61 -11.07
C LYS A 94 -11.82 10.81 -10.33
N ASP A 95 -11.45 9.82 -9.52
CA ASP A 95 -10.09 9.74 -8.98
C ASP A 95 -9.13 9.58 -10.16
N SER A 96 -8.23 10.50 -10.33
CA SER A 96 -7.25 10.47 -11.43
C SER A 96 -6.29 9.27 -11.29
N ILE A 97 -6.07 8.80 -10.07
CA ILE A 97 -5.24 7.63 -9.75
C ILE A 97 -5.91 6.88 -8.60
N PRO A 98 -6.06 5.53 -8.70
CA PRO A 98 -6.49 4.72 -7.59
C PRO A 98 -5.57 4.90 -6.37
N HIS A 99 -6.15 4.86 -5.20
CA HIS A 99 -5.46 4.96 -3.94
C HIS A 99 -4.57 3.72 -3.70
N VAL A 100 -3.28 3.91 -3.55
CA VAL A 100 -2.35 2.80 -3.24
C VAL A 100 -2.40 2.50 -1.75
N ILE A 101 -2.54 1.23 -1.39
CA ILE A 101 -2.57 0.78 0.01
C ILE A 101 -1.36 -0.12 0.27
N LEU A 102 -0.50 0.25 1.23
CA LEU A 102 0.73 -0.45 1.55
C LEU A 102 0.68 -1.05 2.96
N ASN A 103 1.04 -2.32 3.09
CA ASN A 103 1.35 -2.91 4.39
C ASN A 103 2.75 -2.49 4.82
N VAL A 104 2.89 -2.01 6.04
CA VAL A 104 4.18 -1.58 6.60
C VAL A 104 4.44 -2.31 7.92
N LYS A 105 5.68 -2.67 8.19
CA LYS A 105 6.06 -3.33 9.44
C LYS A 105 6.18 -2.36 10.60
N ASN A 106 6.60 -1.13 10.32
CA ASN A 106 6.74 -0.08 11.33
C ASN A 106 6.26 1.26 10.79
N MET A 107 5.14 1.71 11.31
CA MET A 107 4.47 2.93 10.87
C MET A 107 5.33 4.17 11.11
N ALA A 108 5.97 4.28 12.27
CA ALA A 108 6.76 5.46 12.63
C ALA A 108 7.99 5.64 11.72
N SER A 109 8.73 4.55 11.50
CA SER A 109 9.90 4.61 10.61
C SER A 109 9.49 4.83 9.15
N THR A 110 8.36 4.27 8.69
CA THR A 110 7.85 4.49 7.34
C THR A 110 7.41 5.95 7.16
N ALA A 111 6.68 6.53 8.12
CA ALA A 111 6.29 7.94 8.08
C ALA A 111 7.51 8.88 8.06
N ALA A 112 8.55 8.57 8.84
CA ALA A 112 9.80 9.32 8.82
C ALA A 112 10.51 9.22 7.46
N ALA A 113 10.56 8.02 6.85
CA ALA A 113 11.15 7.80 5.54
C ALA A 113 10.39 8.55 4.43
N ILE A 114 9.05 8.54 4.47
CA ILE A 114 8.21 9.30 3.54
C ILE A 114 8.52 10.79 3.62
N LYS A 115 8.57 11.36 4.82
CA LYS A 115 8.90 12.78 5.03
C LYS A 115 10.33 13.09 4.53
N ALA A 116 11.30 12.23 4.83
CA ALA A 116 12.68 12.39 4.36
C ALA A 116 12.81 12.31 2.84
N ALA A 117 11.96 11.53 2.18
CA ALA A 117 11.92 11.40 0.71
C ALA A 117 11.11 12.51 0.01
N GLY A 118 10.66 13.54 0.72
CA GLY A 118 9.92 14.67 0.16
C GLY A 118 8.40 14.47 0.08
N GLY A 119 7.88 13.37 0.58
CA GLY A 119 6.45 13.16 0.79
C GLY A 119 5.94 13.80 2.09
N SER A 120 4.66 13.62 2.39
CA SER A 120 4.04 14.16 3.60
C SER A 120 3.03 13.19 4.20
N MET A 121 2.73 13.37 5.49
CA MET A 121 1.60 12.70 6.12
C MET A 121 0.37 13.62 6.03
N VAL A 122 -0.70 13.11 5.44
CA VAL A 122 -2.02 13.79 5.37
C VAL A 122 -2.78 13.62 6.68
N SER A 123 -2.66 12.42 7.28
CA SER A 123 -3.11 12.16 8.63
C SER A 123 -2.01 11.44 9.42
N GLU A 124 -1.82 11.84 10.68
CA GLU A 124 -0.91 11.12 11.56
C GLU A 124 -1.44 9.70 11.83
N PRO A 125 -0.51 8.74 12.04
CA PRO A 125 -0.88 7.36 12.34
C PRO A 125 -1.79 7.25 13.55
N ARG A 126 -2.86 6.47 13.44
CA ARG A 126 -3.84 6.27 14.49
C ARG A 126 -4.39 4.86 14.52
N PRO A 127 -4.79 4.34 15.68
CA PRO A 127 -5.48 3.06 15.76
C PRO A 127 -6.76 3.05 14.92
N PHE A 128 -7.01 1.96 14.22
CA PHE A 128 -8.23 1.74 13.46
C PHE A 128 -9.22 0.94 14.29
N ARG A 129 -10.17 1.64 14.94
CA ARG A 129 -11.15 1.03 15.85
C ARG A 129 -10.43 0.12 16.88
N ASN A 130 -11.08 -1.00 17.28
CA ASN A 130 -10.52 -2.00 18.21
C ASN A 130 -9.90 -3.21 17.47
N THR A 131 -9.26 -2.97 16.32
CA THR A 131 -8.75 -4.06 15.45
C THR A 131 -7.28 -4.41 15.70
N GLY A 132 -6.56 -3.62 16.49
CA GLY A 132 -5.10 -3.74 16.63
C GLY A 132 -4.32 -3.18 15.42
N ILE A 133 -5.03 -2.70 14.39
CA ILE A 133 -4.43 -2.12 13.18
C ILE A 133 -4.15 -0.64 13.41
N VAL A 134 -3.01 -0.16 12.93
CA VAL A 134 -2.69 1.28 12.85
C VAL A 134 -2.74 1.69 11.38
N ILE A 135 -3.44 2.78 11.09
CA ILE A 135 -3.52 3.37 9.75
C ILE A 135 -2.95 4.79 9.73
N GLY A 136 -2.38 5.16 8.60
CA GLY A 136 -1.95 6.52 8.30
C GLY A 136 -2.18 6.82 6.82
N ILE A 137 -2.46 8.08 6.50
CA ILE A 137 -2.57 8.54 5.11
C ILE A 137 -1.38 9.43 4.81
N ALA A 138 -0.65 9.07 3.78
CA ALA A 138 0.45 9.84 3.25
C ALA A 138 0.13 10.40 1.86
N MET A 139 1.02 11.24 1.37
CA MET A 139 0.99 11.79 0.02
C MET A 139 2.40 11.76 -0.54
N ASP A 140 2.55 11.34 -1.80
CA ASP A 140 3.80 11.44 -2.51
C ASP A 140 4.09 12.91 -2.93
N PRO A 141 5.29 13.23 -3.45
CA PRO A 141 5.61 14.60 -3.88
C PRO A 141 4.74 15.14 -5.02
N ALA A 142 4.06 14.28 -5.79
CA ALA A 142 3.14 14.65 -6.85
C ALA A 142 1.68 14.83 -6.37
N GLY A 143 1.40 14.53 -5.09
CA GLY A 143 0.08 14.67 -4.48
C GLY A 143 -0.79 13.41 -4.52
N ASN A 144 -0.26 12.24 -4.92
CA ASN A 144 -1.02 11.00 -4.90
C ASN A 144 -1.13 10.46 -3.46
N ARG A 145 -2.32 10.03 -3.09
CA ARG A 145 -2.57 9.46 -1.77
C ARG A 145 -2.04 8.03 -1.64
N ILE A 146 -1.49 7.74 -0.46
CA ILE A 146 -1.01 6.43 -0.07
C ILE A 146 -1.59 6.13 1.31
N GLU A 147 -2.32 5.03 1.44
CA GLU A 147 -2.76 4.51 2.74
C GLU A 147 -1.71 3.53 3.28
N LEU A 148 -1.35 3.66 4.53
CA LEU A 148 -0.41 2.80 5.23
C LEU A 148 -1.15 1.97 6.27
N ILE A 149 -0.90 0.67 6.30
CA ILE A 149 -1.50 -0.27 7.24
C ILE A 149 -0.40 -1.03 7.98
N GLN A 150 -0.37 -0.92 9.30
CA GLN A 150 0.45 -1.74 10.18
C GLN A 150 -0.45 -2.68 10.99
N ARG A 151 -0.13 -3.97 10.98
CA ARG A 151 -0.78 -5.03 11.77
C ARG A 151 0.14 -5.54 12.86
#